data_bb47ca0d4c525727680993bd5fb1b35d
#
_entry.id   bb47ca0d4c525727680993bd5fb1b35d
#
_cell.length_a   1.000
_cell.length_b   1.000
_cell.length_c   1.000
_cell.angle_alpha   90.00
_cell.angle_beta   90.00
_cell.angle_gamma   90.00
#
_symmetry.space_group_name_H-M   'P 1'
#
loop_
_entity.id
_entity.type
_entity.pdbx_description
1 polymer ?
#
loop_
_entity_poly.entity_id
_entity_poly.type
_entity_poly.pdbx_seq_one_letter_code
_entity_poly.pdbx_strand_id
1 'polypeptide(L)'
;MNLEKNKKIVYLILFLIVILGATLRFYDLNTESLWTDEMVSLNHLNKNSLKGLVDSVIYMELMPPGYFIILKGWVDIFGNTEFSLRFLSAFFDSLSIILIYLFGARLFNKKVGLISALIFSTTMLQIVYAQEARPYALFGFLVLLSTYLFVILFKNPLNKRKKFSLLFGYSLVNALLLYTNYMALFVIIFHSLILFLYYKKNKSYLSLKNHFSSAIISIILFIPGLQILFIQTMIRHPSLQESLILRGVPVFLSNLGVGFYLLPLILLLLFTFIIFILFRKYSFKMPKNKTFIWVTFISLALISIAHLFLIDTITRSFALVRHSFFIIPFFYIVIAKAISLLKSKRTQTTIVFLILIFNLFTLTIYYHETTKAPWDKAVIKIKEHSSSKPLILFDRSGSNILLFDYYWNHELYSKYDQIKLTWENKRELMKIDESQLFNLLNQKKEFWLVSSRNIKTGDYYVNLLKDKYNLIYSESYKELDLYYYNSII
;
A
#
# COMPACT_ATOMS: atom_id res chain seq x y z
N MET A 1 34.70 -9.15 -14.29
CA MET A 1 34.98 -8.58 -12.95
C MET A 1 34.39 -9.51 -11.88
N ASN A 2 35.19 -9.88 -10.87
CA ASN A 2 34.70 -10.78 -9.80
C ASN A 2 34.13 -9.96 -8.64
N LEU A 3 32.83 -9.70 -8.68
CA LEU A 3 32.09 -8.91 -7.69
C LEU A 3 32.22 -9.46 -6.25
N GLU A 4 32.44 -10.75 -6.09
CA GLU A 4 32.58 -11.37 -4.76
C GLU A 4 33.85 -10.93 -4.03
N LYS A 5 34.93 -10.69 -4.78
CA LYS A 5 36.25 -10.31 -4.20
C LYS A 5 36.36 -8.81 -3.93
N ASN A 6 35.67 -7.93 -4.70
CA ASN A 6 35.84 -6.48 -4.56
C ASN A 6 34.65 -5.85 -3.81
N LYS A 7 34.80 -5.68 -2.48
CA LYS A 7 33.78 -5.06 -1.62
C LYS A 7 33.49 -3.60 -1.99
N LYS A 8 34.51 -2.81 -2.36
CA LYS A 8 34.36 -1.39 -2.68
C LYS A 8 33.44 -1.18 -3.90
N ILE A 9 33.64 -1.97 -4.95
CA ILE A 9 32.81 -1.91 -6.16
C ILE A 9 31.35 -2.31 -5.86
N VAL A 10 31.14 -3.33 -5.04
CA VAL A 10 29.80 -3.76 -4.64
C VAL A 10 29.07 -2.65 -3.90
N TYR A 11 29.73 -1.99 -2.94
CA TYR A 11 29.11 -0.87 -2.21
C TYR A 11 28.88 0.35 -3.08
N LEU A 12 29.76 0.64 -4.04
CA LEU A 12 29.55 1.72 -5.01
C LEU A 12 28.33 1.44 -5.89
N ILE A 13 28.20 0.22 -6.42
CA ILE A 13 27.03 -0.17 -7.22
C ILE A 13 25.75 -0.07 -6.39
N LEU A 14 25.77 -0.59 -5.15
CA LEU A 14 24.64 -0.49 -4.25
C LEU A 14 24.27 0.97 -3.96
N PHE A 15 25.24 1.82 -3.71
CA PHE A 15 25.02 3.25 -3.47
C PHE A 15 24.32 3.92 -4.68
N LEU A 16 24.80 3.63 -5.90
CA LEU A 16 24.17 4.13 -7.13
C LEU A 16 22.72 3.63 -7.31
N ILE A 17 22.47 2.35 -6.98
CA ILE A 17 21.11 1.77 -7.00
C ILE A 17 20.21 2.46 -5.96
N VAL A 18 20.72 2.73 -4.76
CA VAL A 18 19.96 3.42 -3.71
C VAL A 18 19.64 4.85 -4.11
N ILE A 19 20.62 5.58 -4.66
CA ILE A 19 20.38 6.94 -5.19
C ILE A 19 19.32 6.91 -6.28
N LEU A 20 19.47 6.06 -7.30
CA LEU A 20 18.49 5.91 -8.37
C LEU A 20 17.09 5.63 -7.81
N GLY A 21 16.97 4.64 -6.93
CA GLY A 21 15.69 4.24 -6.37
C GLY A 21 15.08 5.30 -5.45
N ALA A 22 15.89 6.02 -4.67
CA ALA A 22 15.43 7.15 -3.85
C ALA A 22 14.98 8.31 -4.73
N THR A 23 15.77 8.68 -5.75
CA THR A 23 15.38 9.74 -6.71
C THR A 23 14.01 9.44 -7.34
N LEU A 24 13.78 8.22 -7.81
CA LEU A 24 12.50 7.82 -8.39
C LEU A 24 11.34 7.93 -7.37
N ARG A 25 11.56 7.63 -6.09
CA ARG A 25 10.53 7.71 -5.05
C ARG A 25 10.22 9.12 -4.57
N PHE A 26 11.22 9.99 -4.59
CA PHE A 26 11.06 11.39 -4.17
C PHE A 26 10.73 12.32 -5.35
N TYR A 27 10.93 11.86 -6.58
CA TYR A 27 10.55 12.62 -7.76
C TYR A 27 9.04 12.77 -7.81
N ASP A 28 8.57 13.98 -8.00
CA ASP A 28 7.17 14.31 -8.26
C ASP A 28 6.18 14.05 -7.11
N LEU A 29 6.65 14.01 -5.84
CA LEU A 29 5.81 13.71 -4.67
C LEU A 29 4.70 14.73 -4.40
N ASN A 30 4.82 15.96 -4.90
CA ASN A 30 3.89 17.06 -4.63
C ASN A 30 3.08 17.50 -5.84
N THR A 31 3.19 16.86 -6.99
CA THR A 31 2.52 17.28 -8.23
C THR A 31 1.10 16.76 -8.35
N GLU A 32 0.84 15.55 -7.91
CA GLU A 32 -0.52 15.02 -7.90
C GLU A 32 -1.25 15.39 -6.62
N SER A 33 -2.51 15.81 -6.73
CA SER A 33 -3.43 16.00 -5.61
C SER A 33 -3.48 14.77 -4.71
N LEU A 34 -3.84 14.98 -3.44
CA LEU A 34 -4.20 13.88 -2.54
C LEU A 34 -5.43 13.15 -3.10
N TRP A 35 -5.47 11.85 -2.93
CA TRP A 35 -6.64 11.05 -3.26
C TRP A 35 -7.38 10.61 -1.98
N THR A 36 -8.53 9.98 -2.16
CA THR A 36 -9.47 9.64 -1.08
C THR A 36 -8.80 8.99 0.13
N ASP A 37 -7.94 7.96 -0.09
CA ASP A 37 -7.31 7.26 1.05
C ASP A 37 -6.26 8.12 1.76
N GLU A 38 -5.54 9.00 1.04
CA GLU A 38 -4.59 9.94 1.64
C GLU A 38 -5.32 11.02 2.45
N MET A 39 -6.48 11.47 1.95
CA MET A 39 -7.33 12.40 2.69
C MET A 39 -7.89 11.78 3.97
N VAL A 40 -8.25 10.50 3.98
CA VAL A 40 -8.61 9.78 5.21
C VAL A 40 -7.44 9.77 6.19
N SER A 41 -6.21 9.54 5.70
CA SER A 41 -5.00 9.63 6.55
C SER A 41 -4.87 11.03 7.16
N LEU A 42 -4.97 12.09 6.36
CA LEU A 42 -4.89 13.48 6.84
C LEU A 42 -6.01 13.80 7.85
N ASN A 43 -7.23 13.31 7.62
CA ASN A 43 -8.35 13.49 8.56
C ASN A 43 -8.08 12.85 9.94
N HIS A 44 -7.36 11.71 9.99
CA HIS A 44 -6.91 11.14 11.26
C HIS A 44 -5.91 12.06 11.96
N LEU A 45 -4.97 12.66 11.22
CA LEU A 45 -3.94 13.54 11.75
C LEU A 45 -4.52 14.86 12.30
N ASN A 46 -5.65 15.31 11.75
CA ASN A 46 -6.29 16.56 12.15
C ASN A 46 -7.12 16.47 13.45
N LYS A 47 -6.91 15.42 14.25
CA LYS A 47 -7.54 15.29 15.56
C LYS A 47 -6.70 16.00 16.64
N ASN A 48 -7.38 16.67 17.57
CA ASN A 48 -6.75 17.51 18.59
C ASN A 48 -5.94 16.73 19.64
N SER A 49 -6.03 15.40 19.65
CA SER A 49 -5.32 14.55 20.61
C SER A 49 -4.93 13.22 20.00
N LEU A 50 -3.91 12.57 20.56
CA LEU A 50 -3.50 11.23 20.20
C LEU A 50 -4.65 10.22 20.39
N LYS A 51 -5.44 10.37 21.46
CA LYS A 51 -6.64 9.53 21.67
C LYS A 51 -7.65 9.73 20.54
N GLY A 52 -7.94 10.98 20.16
CA GLY A 52 -8.85 11.28 19.06
C GLY A 52 -8.38 10.71 17.72
N LEU A 53 -7.06 10.71 17.45
CA LEU A 53 -6.48 10.02 16.30
C LEU A 53 -6.73 8.52 16.37
N VAL A 54 -6.40 7.88 17.48
CA VAL A 54 -6.59 6.43 17.67
C VAL A 54 -8.06 6.05 17.51
N ASP A 55 -8.98 6.78 18.14
CA ASP A 55 -10.42 6.56 18.03
C ASP A 55 -10.88 6.72 16.55
N SER A 56 -10.42 7.77 15.87
CA SER A 56 -10.73 7.97 14.44
C SER A 56 -10.29 6.79 13.58
N VAL A 57 -9.08 6.27 13.80
CA VAL A 57 -8.57 5.09 13.09
C VAL A 57 -9.39 3.84 13.42
N ILE A 58 -9.75 3.63 14.69
CA ILE A 58 -10.57 2.49 15.11
C ILE A 58 -11.89 2.45 14.34
N TYR A 59 -12.55 3.59 14.19
CA TYR A 59 -13.86 3.66 13.54
C TYR A 59 -13.82 3.69 12.02
N MET A 60 -12.76 4.23 11.42
CA MET A 60 -12.71 4.47 9.97
C MET A 60 -11.83 3.47 9.21
N GLU A 61 -10.79 2.89 9.84
CA GLU A 61 -9.82 2.02 9.18
C GLU A 61 -9.98 0.54 9.58
N LEU A 62 -9.45 -0.35 8.73
CA LEU A 62 -9.28 -1.80 9.02
C LEU A 62 -7.86 -2.11 9.52
N MET A 63 -7.07 -1.09 9.74
CA MET A 63 -5.66 -1.19 10.10
C MET A 63 -5.42 -0.62 11.50
N PRO A 64 -4.39 -1.09 12.19
CA PRO A 64 -4.01 -0.53 13.49
C PRO A 64 -3.41 0.88 13.33
N PRO A 65 -3.37 1.69 14.43
CA PRO A 65 -3.04 3.12 14.34
C PRO A 65 -1.53 3.44 14.22
N GLY A 66 -0.63 2.46 14.26
CA GLY A 66 0.81 2.71 14.41
C GLY A 66 1.41 3.59 13.30
N TYR A 67 1.03 3.37 12.04
CA TYR A 67 1.47 4.23 10.94
C TYR A 67 1.01 5.67 11.13
N PHE A 68 -0.26 5.87 11.45
CA PHE A 68 -0.85 7.21 11.60
C PHE A 68 -0.27 7.98 12.77
N ILE A 69 0.11 7.28 13.85
CA ILE A 69 0.83 7.88 15.00
C ILE A 69 2.20 8.39 14.57
N ILE A 70 2.96 7.59 13.81
CA ILE A 70 4.27 7.99 13.28
C ILE A 70 4.11 9.16 12.31
N LEU A 71 3.12 9.09 11.41
CA LEU A 71 2.83 10.15 10.45
C LEU A 71 2.40 11.45 11.15
N LYS A 72 1.60 11.37 12.22
CA LYS A 72 1.23 12.53 13.04
C LYS A 72 2.47 13.23 13.60
N GLY A 73 3.35 12.49 14.27
CA GLY A 73 4.59 13.05 14.81
C GLY A 73 5.48 13.70 13.73
N TRP A 74 5.50 13.15 12.52
CA TRP A 74 6.21 13.72 11.39
C TRP A 74 5.57 15.02 10.91
N VAL A 75 4.25 15.01 10.67
CA VAL A 75 3.48 16.16 10.16
C VAL A 75 3.44 17.31 11.17
N ASP A 76 3.42 17.04 12.46
CA ASP A 76 3.49 18.06 13.50
C ASP A 76 4.80 18.88 13.46
N ILE A 77 5.88 18.28 12.91
CA ILE A 77 7.19 18.95 12.78
C ILE A 77 7.35 19.61 11.41
N PHE A 78 6.93 18.91 10.33
CA PHE A 78 7.24 19.29 8.94
C PHE A 78 6.05 19.83 8.15
N GLY A 79 4.86 19.91 8.77
CA GLY A 79 3.64 20.35 8.10
C GLY A 79 2.92 19.24 7.33
N ASN A 80 1.78 19.58 6.76
CA ASN A 80 0.85 18.64 6.11
C ASN A 80 0.77 18.78 4.58
N THR A 81 1.83 19.28 3.95
CA THR A 81 1.90 19.32 2.48
C THR A 81 1.90 17.90 1.89
N GLU A 82 1.53 17.75 0.61
CA GLU A 82 1.56 16.48 -0.12
C GLU A 82 2.93 15.81 -0.01
N PHE A 83 4.00 16.59 -0.19
CA PHE A 83 5.38 16.12 -0.02
C PHE A 83 5.62 15.56 1.37
N SER A 84 5.26 16.31 2.41
CA SER A 84 5.46 15.91 3.81
C SER A 84 4.69 14.63 4.14
N LEU A 85 3.42 14.56 3.71
CA LEU A 85 2.56 13.39 3.94
C LEU A 85 3.13 12.11 3.31
N ARG A 86 3.67 12.21 2.09
CA ARG A 86 4.20 11.07 1.32
C ARG A 86 5.64 10.73 1.67
N PHE A 87 6.38 11.67 2.27
CA PHE A 87 7.81 11.53 2.57
C PHE A 87 8.14 10.26 3.35
N LEU A 88 7.38 9.94 4.41
CA LEU A 88 7.67 8.76 5.23
C LEU A 88 7.57 7.46 4.43
N SER A 89 6.58 7.34 3.56
CA SER A 89 6.42 6.17 2.71
C SER A 89 7.60 6.04 1.73
N ALA A 90 7.96 7.14 1.06
CA ALA A 90 9.11 7.19 0.14
C ALA A 90 10.43 6.86 0.86
N PHE A 91 10.61 7.36 2.08
CA PHE A 91 11.79 7.12 2.90
C PHE A 91 11.94 5.64 3.29
N PHE A 92 10.91 5.03 3.87
CA PHE A 92 10.96 3.63 4.28
C PHE A 92 11.10 2.68 3.10
N ASP A 93 10.44 2.97 1.97
CA ASP A 93 10.61 2.14 0.78
C ASP A 93 12.01 2.30 0.16
N SER A 94 12.62 3.49 0.23
CA SER A 94 14.03 3.70 -0.16
C SER A 94 15.00 2.89 0.72
N LEU A 95 14.76 2.82 2.03
CA LEU A 95 15.55 1.96 2.93
C LEU A 95 15.36 0.47 2.62
N SER A 96 14.20 0.09 2.09
CA SER A 96 13.94 -1.29 1.66
C SER A 96 14.87 -1.77 0.55
N ILE A 97 15.41 -0.86 -0.28
CA ILE A 97 16.42 -1.18 -1.31
C ILE A 97 17.69 -1.77 -0.66
N ILE A 98 18.11 -1.21 0.48
CA ILE A 98 19.26 -1.71 1.22
C ILE A 98 18.94 -3.07 1.83
N LEU A 99 17.76 -3.21 2.42
CA LEU A 99 17.34 -4.47 3.06
C LEU A 99 17.23 -5.62 2.06
N ILE A 100 16.67 -5.39 0.89
CA ILE A 100 16.55 -6.45 -0.14
C ILE A 100 17.92 -6.87 -0.68
N TYR A 101 18.87 -5.91 -0.82
CA TYR A 101 20.26 -6.24 -1.11
C TYR A 101 20.86 -7.14 -0.03
N LEU A 102 20.78 -6.70 1.25
CA LEU A 102 21.34 -7.44 2.37
C LEU A 102 20.73 -8.84 2.48
N PHE A 103 19.44 -8.96 2.28
CA PHE A 103 18.72 -10.21 2.34
C PHE A 103 19.12 -11.15 1.19
N GLY A 104 19.11 -10.68 -0.05
CA GLY A 104 19.55 -11.46 -1.22
C GLY A 104 21.03 -11.88 -1.14
N ALA A 105 21.90 -10.96 -0.69
CA ALA A 105 23.31 -11.25 -0.49
C ALA A 105 23.53 -12.28 0.63
N ARG A 106 22.75 -12.22 1.69
CA ARG A 106 22.82 -13.15 2.83
C ARG A 106 22.34 -14.56 2.47
N LEU A 107 21.24 -14.64 1.71
CA LEU A 107 20.65 -15.91 1.31
C LEU A 107 21.50 -16.61 0.24
N PHE A 108 22.00 -15.87 -0.72
CA PHE A 108 22.67 -16.41 -1.90
C PHE A 108 24.11 -15.85 -2.05
N ASN A 109 24.23 -14.67 -2.65
CA ASN A 109 25.50 -13.97 -2.87
C ASN A 109 25.27 -12.49 -3.21
N LYS A 110 26.34 -11.68 -3.22
CA LYS A 110 26.29 -10.24 -3.48
C LYS A 110 25.66 -9.89 -4.84
N LYS A 111 25.90 -10.70 -5.87
CA LYS A 111 25.34 -10.51 -7.21
C LYS A 111 23.81 -10.60 -7.20
N VAL A 112 23.26 -11.63 -6.53
CA VAL A 112 21.81 -11.79 -6.36
C VAL A 112 21.25 -10.59 -5.59
N GLY A 113 21.91 -10.16 -4.51
CA GLY A 113 21.50 -8.98 -3.76
C GLY A 113 21.43 -7.72 -4.62
N LEU A 114 22.46 -7.44 -5.44
CA LEU A 114 22.48 -6.27 -6.33
C LEU A 114 21.40 -6.32 -7.40
N ILE A 115 21.19 -7.47 -8.03
CA ILE A 115 20.12 -7.62 -9.05
C ILE A 115 18.75 -7.43 -8.41
N SER A 116 18.51 -8.01 -7.22
CA SER A 116 17.24 -7.83 -6.49
C SER A 116 16.99 -6.37 -6.14
N ALA A 117 18.01 -5.67 -5.62
CA ALA A 117 17.94 -4.27 -5.28
C ALA A 117 17.65 -3.39 -6.51
N LEU A 118 18.26 -3.71 -7.66
CA LEU A 118 18.08 -2.97 -8.91
C LEU A 118 16.65 -3.15 -9.46
N ILE A 119 16.12 -4.38 -9.46
CA ILE A 119 14.73 -4.64 -9.87
C ILE A 119 13.77 -3.90 -8.94
N PHE A 120 13.95 -4.03 -7.62
CA PHE A 120 13.11 -3.36 -6.61
C PHE A 120 13.14 -1.83 -6.76
N SER A 121 14.32 -1.26 -7.01
CA SER A 121 14.50 0.19 -7.08
C SER A 121 13.76 0.83 -8.27
N THR A 122 13.58 0.08 -9.37
CA THR A 122 13.03 0.59 -10.63
C THR A 122 11.61 0.10 -10.94
N THR A 123 11.05 -0.83 -10.16
CA THR A 123 9.71 -1.36 -10.43
C THR A 123 8.62 -0.34 -10.09
N MET A 124 7.78 0.00 -11.06
CA MET A 124 6.67 0.96 -10.95
C MET A 124 5.79 0.67 -9.73
N LEU A 125 5.41 -0.57 -9.49
CA LEU A 125 4.53 -0.95 -8.38
C LEU A 125 5.11 -0.53 -7.00
N GLN A 126 6.43 -0.64 -6.80
CA GLN A 126 7.08 -0.21 -5.55
C GLN A 126 7.03 1.31 -5.41
N ILE A 127 7.25 2.02 -6.51
CA ILE A 127 7.28 3.49 -6.53
C ILE A 127 5.89 4.05 -6.28
N VAL A 128 4.84 3.51 -6.91
CA VAL A 128 3.44 3.91 -6.68
C VAL A 128 3.10 3.88 -5.19
N TYR A 129 3.32 2.75 -4.51
CA TYR A 129 3.01 2.65 -3.06
C TYR A 129 3.99 3.40 -2.15
N ALA A 130 5.20 3.70 -2.62
CA ALA A 130 6.12 4.60 -1.93
C ALA A 130 5.66 6.06 -2.00
N GLN A 131 4.88 6.43 -3.01
CA GLN A 131 4.35 7.79 -3.22
C GLN A 131 2.92 7.97 -2.69
N GLU A 132 2.47 7.09 -1.81
CA GLU A 132 1.20 7.20 -1.11
C GLU A 132 1.40 7.43 0.40
N ALA A 133 0.64 8.36 0.99
CA ALA A 133 0.61 8.59 2.44
C ALA A 133 -0.22 7.50 3.14
N ARG A 134 0.20 6.22 2.98
CA ARG A 134 -0.49 5.01 3.48
C ARG A 134 0.51 4.03 4.12
N PRO A 135 0.05 3.10 4.97
CA PRO A 135 0.92 2.19 5.75
C PRO A 135 1.77 1.22 4.92
N TYR A 136 1.50 1.05 3.62
CA TYR A 136 2.04 -0.06 2.81
C TYR A 136 3.56 -0.10 2.75
N ALA A 137 4.20 1.02 2.48
CA ALA A 137 5.67 1.12 2.37
C ALA A 137 6.37 0.83 3.70
N LEU A 138 5.88 1.40 4.81
CA LEU A 138 6.39 1.12 6.15
C LEU A 138 6.21 -0.37 6.50
N PHE A 139 5.03 -0.93 6.21
CA PHE A 139 4.76 -2.34 6.46
C PHE A 139 5.70 -3.26 5.67
N GLY A 140 5.89 -2.99 4.36
CA GLY A 140 6.84 -3.71 3.51
C GLY A 140 8.28 -3.66 4.04
N PHE A 141 8.74 -2.48 4.46
CA PHE A 141 10.04 -2.29 5.10
C PHE A 141 10.18 -3.15 6.37
N LEU A 142 9.18 -3.10 7.26
CA LEU A 142 9.20 -3.87 8.52
C LEU A 142 9.15 -5.38 8.25
N VAL A 143 8.40 -5.85 7.24
CA VAL A 143 8.39 -7.27 6.84
C VAL A 143 9.76 -7.72 6.34
N LEU A 144 10.42 -6.93 5.49
CA LEU A 144 11.78 -7.22 5.04
C LEU A 144 12.76 -7.23 6.20
N LEU A 145 12.68 -6.26 7.12
CA LEU A 145 13.55 -6.16 8.29
C LEU A 145 13.33 -7.34 9.25
N SER A 146 12.09 -7.66 9.57
CA SER A 146 11.73 -8.81 10.42
C SER A 146 12.27 -10.10 9.83
N THR A 147 12.05 -10.35 8.53
CA THR A 147 12.51 -11.56 7.86
C THR A 147 14.07 -11.61 7.78
N TYR A 148 14.72 -10.48 7.58
CA TYR A 148 16.17 -10.39 7.61
C TYR A 148 16.75 -10.72 8.99
N LEU A 149 16.17 -10.14 10.06
CA LEU A 149 16.56 -10.44 11.45
C LEU A 149 16.31 -11.91 11.80
N PHE A 150 15.17 -12.46 11.36
CA PHE A 150 14.85 -13.87 11.51
C PHE A 150 15.94 -14.76 10.90
N VAL A 151 16.38 -14.48 9.67
CA VAL A 151 17.45 -15.25 9.02
C VAL A 151 18.80 -15.13 9.76
N ILE A 152 19.13 -13.95 10.29
CA ILE A 152 20.35 -13.76 11.08
C ILE A 152 20.31 -14.58 12.36
N LEU A 153 19.20 -14.52 13.08
CA LEU A 153 19.03 -15.17 14.38
C LEU A 153 19.10 -16.69 14.31
N PHE A 154 18.50 -17.27 13.26
CA PHE A 154 18.28 -18.71 13.23
C PHE A 154 19.22 -19.48 12.29
N LYS A 155 19.99 -18.76 11.46
CA LYS A 155 20.96 -19.39 10.53
C LYS A 155 22.38 -19.51 11.09
N ASN A 156 22.76 -18.68 12.07
CA ASN A 156 24.17 -18.62 12.55
C ASN A 156 24.29 -18.87 14.04
N PRO A 157 25.40 -19.48 14.50
CA PRO A 157 25.79 -19.45 15.89
C PRO A 157 26.12 -18.00 16.28
N LEU A 158 25.47 -17.50 17.32
CA LEU A 158 25.67 -16.16 17.87
C LEU A 158 26.10 -16.29 19.35
N ASN A 159 26.99 -15.40 19.81
CA ASN A 159 27.26 -15.28 21.22
C ASN A 159 26.00 -14.80 21.99
N LYS A 160 25.94 -15.10 23.31
CA LYS A 160 24.74 -14.84 24.13
C LYS A 160 24.26 -13.36 24.07
N ARG A 161 25.20 -12.41 24.20
CA ARG A 161 24.90 -10.97 24.22
C ARG A 161 24.28 -10.50 22.88
N LYS A 162 24.94 -10.83 21.77
CA LYS A 162 24.47 -10.46 20.42
C LYS A 162 23.13 -11.12 20.08
N LYS A 163 22.95 -12.37 20.51
CA LYS A 163 21.71 -13.11 20.34
C LYS A 163 20.56 -12.46 21.08
N PHE A 164 20.75 -12.05 22.34
CA PHE A 164 19.73 -11.36 23.14
C PHE A 164 19.29 -10.04 22.49
N SER A 165 20.27 -9.18 22.12
CA SER A 165 19.98 -7.91 21.44
C SER A 165 19.20 -8.09 20.14
N LEU A 166 19.58 -9.06 19.31
CA LEU A 166 18.88 -9.36 18.06
C LEU A 166 17.49 -9.95 18.29
N LEU A 167 17.31 -10.80 19.33
CA LEU A 167 15.98 -11.31 19.70
C LEU A 167 15.05 -10.19 20.13
N PHE A 168 15.53 -9.29 20.97
CA PHE A 168 14.74 -8.13 21.39
C PHE A 168 14.39 -7.23 20.19
N GLY A 169 15.37 -6.91 19.34
CA GLY A 169 15.14 -6.15 18.10
C GLY A 169 14.12 -6.82 17.17
N TYR A 170 14.22 -8.15 16.99
CA TYR A 170 13.25 -8.92 16.21
C TYR A 170 11.84 -8.88 16.83
N SER A 171 11.74 -8.99 18.18
CA SER A 171 10.46 -8.89 18.89
C SER A 171 9.84 -7.51 18.75
N LEU A 172 10.65 -6.45 18.86
CA LEU A 172 10.20 -5.07 18.69
C LEU A 172 9.69 -4.82 17.26
N VAL A 173 10.44 -5.27 16.25
CA VAL A 173 10.02 -5.13 14.84
C VAL A 173 8.72 -5.89 14.58
N ASN A 174 8.53 -7.08 15.16
CA ASN A 174 7.27 -7.81 15.03
C ASN A 174 6.10 -7.12 15.74
N ALA A 175 6.33 -6.47 16.88
CA ALA A 175 5.31 -5.66 17.53
C ALA A 175 4.94 -4.43 16.67
N LEU A 176 5.93 -3.72 16.11
CA LEU A 176 5.70 -2.60 15.19
C LEU A 176 4.94 -3.05 13.93
N LEU A 177 5.26 -4.23 13.40
CA LEU A 177 4.50 -4.84 12.30
C LEU A 177 3.03 -4.99 12.67
N LEU A 178 2.72 -5.56 13.85
CA LEU A 178 1.36 -5.74 14.33
C LEU A 178 0.63 -4.40 14.53
N TYR A 179 1.33 -3.34 14.96
CA TYR A 179 0.77 -1.99 15.06
C TYR A 179 0.61 -1.27 13.71
N THR A 180 1.26 -1.78 12.65
CA THR A 180 1.16 -1.18 11.31
C THR A 180 0.08 -1.86 10.47
N ASN A 181 -0.01 -3.20 10.51
CA ASN A 181 -1.00 -3.95 9.74
C ASN A 181 -1.20 -5.35 10.36
N TYR A 182 -2.45 -5.78 10.52
CA TYR A 182 -2.78 -7.10 11.09
C TYR A 182 -2.29 -8.29 10.24
N MET A 183 -1.95 -8.07 8.96
CA MET A 183 -1.28 -9.07 8.12
C MET A 183 0.09 -9.50 8.67
N ALA A 184 0.67 -8.75 9.61
CA ALA A 184 1.86 -9.12 10.36
C ALA A 184 1.72 -10.48 11.05
N LEU A 185 0.51 -10.86 11.46
CA LEU A 185 0.24 -12.15 12.09
C LEU A 185 0.65 -13.30 11.16
N PHE A 186 0.35 -13.19 9.86
CA PHE A 186 0.75 -14.21 8.88
C PHE A 186 2.27 -14.29 8.74
N VAL A 187 2.99 -13.17 8.81
CA VAL A 187 4.46 -13.15 8.76
C VAL A 187 5.04 -13.91 9.96
N ILE A 188 4.50 -13.68 11.18
CA ILE A 188 4.95 -14.33 12.41
C ILE A 188 4.63 -15.83 12.39
N ILE A 189 3.41 -16.21 11.99
CA ILE A 189 2.99 -17.60 11.82
C ILE A 189 3.91 -18.31 10.82
N PHE A 190 4.24 -17.63 9.74
CA PHE A 190 5.12 -18.11 8.71
C PHE A 190 6.56 -18.36 9.20
N HIS A 191 7.14 -17.43 9.95
CA HIS A 191 8.43 -17.65 10.59
C HIS A 191 8.38 -18.86 11.54
N SER A 192 7.25 -19.02 12.26
CA SER A 192 7.03 -20.18 13.14
C SER A 192 7.01 -21.51 12.37
N LEU A 193 6.29 -21.54 11.24
CA LEU A 193 6.19 -22.71 10.37
C LEU A 193 7.57 -23.10 9.80
N ILE A 194 8.34 -22.13 9.31
CA ILE A 194 9.70 -22.39 8.82
C ILE A 194 10.57 -23.04 9.89
N LEU A 195 10.55 -22.49 11.10
CA LEU A 195 11.35 -23.06 12.21
C LEU A 195 10.86 -24.42 12.64
N PHE A 196 9.55 -24.66 12.62
CA PHE A 196 9.00 -25.99 12.93
C PHE A 196 9.46 -27.04 11.91
N LEU A 197 9.42 -26.72 10.62
CA LEU A 197 9.92 -27.61 9.56
C LEU A 197 11.43 -27.81 9.66
N TYR A 198 12.19 -26.75 9.98
CA TYR A 198 13.62 -26.83 10.24
C TYR A 198 13.94 -27.68 11.49
N TYR A 199 13.15 -27.55 12.56
CA TYR A 199 13.27 -28.36 13.77
C TYR A 199 13.06 -29.85 13.49
N LYS A 200 12.00 -30.22 12.79
CA LYS A 200 11.75 -31.61 12.39
C LYS A 200 12.97 -32.25 11.71
N LYS A 201 13.66 -31.47 10.87
CA LYS A 201 14.83 -31.94 10.12
C LYS A 201 16.13 -31.96 10.93
N ASN A 202 16.38 -30.99 11.78
CA ASN A 202 17.68 -30.74 12.41
C ASN A 202 17.67 -30.85 13.94
N LYS A 203 16.51 -31.13 14.56
CA LYS A 203 16.30 -31.24 16.04
C LYS A 203 16.82 -30.04 16.83
N SER A 204 16.81 -28.83 16.26
CA SER A 204 17.31 -27.59 16.90
C SER A 204 16.26 -26.97 17.83
N TYR A 205 16.05 -27.57 18.99
CA TYR A 205 15.09 -27.13 20.01
C TYR A 205 15.33 -25.68 20.48
N LEU A 206 16.61 -25.28 20.60
CA LEU A 206 16.98 -23.94 21.08
C LEU A 206 16.49 -22.83 20.12
N SER A 207 16.50 -23.08 18.83
CA SER A 207 15.99 -22.11 17.83
C SER A 207 14.48 -21.93 17.97
N LEU A 208 13.74 -23.01 18.19
CA LEU A 208 12.30 -22.98 18.41
C LEU A 208 11.95 -22.21 19.70
N LYS A 209 12.61 -22.54 20.82
CA LYS A 209 12.42 -21.84 22.11
C LYS A 209 12.63 -20.32 21.97
N ASN A 210 13.69 -19.89 21.30
CA ASN A 210 13.98 -18.46 21.13
C ASN A 210 12.93 -17.75 20.27
N HIS A 211 12.41 -18.42 19.25
CA HIS A 211 11.36 -17.84 18.43
C HIS A 211 10.06 -17.69 19.21
N PHE A 212 9.65 -18.70 19.98
CA PHE A 212 8.47 -18.60 20.85
C PHE A 212 8.64 -17.51 21.91
N SER A 213 9.83 -17.39 22.53
CA SER A 213 10.11 -16.30 23.46
C SER A 213 9.96 -14.93 22.78
N SER A 214 10.46 -14.78 21.54
CA SER A 214 10.30 -13.55 20.77
C SER A 214 8.85 -13.28 20.41
N ALA A 215 8.09 -14.29 20.01
CA ALA A 215 6.66 -14.14 19.71
C ALA A 215 5.87 -13.69 20.95
N ILE A 216 6.15 -14.28 22.11
CA ILE A 216 5.54 -13.88 23.39
C ILE A 216 5.87 -12.42 23.71
N ILE A 217 7.13 -12.00 23.59
CA ILE A 217 7.52 -10.60 23.82
C ILE A 217 6.78 -9.67 22.85
N SER A 218 6.67 -10.06 21.56
CA SER A 218 5.94 -9.26 20.57
C SER A 218 4.47 -9.11 20.91
N ILE A 219 3.83 -10.18 21.40
CA ILE A 219 2.43 -10.17 21.85
C ILE A 219 2.26 -9.29 23.10
N ILE A 220 3.18 -9.40 24.08
CA ILE A 220 3.16 -8.55 25.27
C ILE A 220 3.26 -7.07 24.87
N LEU A 221 4.16 -6.73 23.98
CA LEU A 221 4.29 -5.36 23.46
C LEU A 221 3.06 -4.91 22.68
N PHE A 222 2.27 -5.85 22.12
CA PHE A 222 1.06 -5.57 21.35
C PHE A 222 -0.23 -5.66 22.18
N ILE A 223 -0.19 -5.89 23.50
CA ILE A 223 -1.40 -5.99 24.35
C ILE A 223 -2.37 -4.81 24.14
N PRO A 224 -1.93 -3.52 24.13
CA PRO A 224 -2.84 -2.41 23.82
C PRO A 224 -3.47 -2.53 22.41
N GLY A 225 -2.74 -3.05 21.44
CA GLY A 225 -3.23 -3.28 20.08
C GLY A 225 -4.29 -4.39 19.99
N LEU A 226 -4.26 -5.39 20.88
CA LEU A 226 -5.29 -6.42 20.96
C LEU A 226 -6.65 -5.84 21.34
N GLN A 227 -6.69 -4.86 22.25
CA GLN A 227 -7.92 -4.15 22.58
C GLN A 227 -8.48 -3.41 21.36
N ILE A 228 -7.61 -2.73 20.60
CA ILE A 228 -8.00 -2.05 19.36
C ILE A 228 -8.56 -3.05 18.35
N LEU A 229 -7.86 -4.15 18.12
CA LEU A 229 -8.30 -5.22 17.22
C LEU A 229 -9.67 -5.77 17.62
N PHE A 230 -9.88 -6.02 18.93
CA PHE A 230 -11.16 -6.49 19.43
C PHE A 230 -12.29 -5.49 19.16
N ILE A 231 -12.09 -4.20 19.45
CA ILE A 231 -13.07 -3.14 19.20
C ILE A 231 -13.39 -3.04 17.70
N GLN A 232 -12.38 -3.00 16.84
CA GLN A 232 -12.56 -2.96 15.38
C GLN A 232 -13.33 -4.16 14.84
N THR A 233 -13.09 -5.35 15.41
CA THR A 233 -13.81 -6.57 15.05
C THR A 233 -15.28 -6.49 15.45
N MET A 234 -15.57 -6.02 16.68
CA MET A 234 -16.94 -5.89 17.19
C MET A 234 -17.79 -4.87 16.42
N ILE A 235 -17.21 -3.71 16.08
CA ILE A 235 -17.90 -2.66 15.32
C ILE A 235 -18.35 -3.16 13.93
N ARG A 236 -17.62 -4.10 13.33
CA ARG A 236 -17.82 -4.52 11.92
C ARG A 236 -18.57 -5.83 11.75
N HIS A 237 -18.83 -6.54 12.84
CA HIS A 237 -19.42 -7.87 12.82
C HIS A 237 -20.86 -8.02 12.31
N PRO A 238 -21.75 -7.01 12.32
CA PRO A 238 -23.12 -7.19 11.84
C PRO A 238 -23.24 -7.60 10.37
N SER A 239 -22.19 -7.35 9.56
CA SER A 239 -22.21 -7.64 8.11
C SER A 239 -21.48 -8.93 7.70
N LEU A 240 -20.78 -9.58 8.62
CA LEU A 240 -19.99 -10.80 8.32
C LEU A 240 -20.86 -12.08 8.22
N GLN A 241 -21.97 -12.14 8.92
CA GLN A 241 -22.79 -13.35 9.01
C GLN A 241 -23.51 -13.73 7.71
N GLU A 242 -23.93 -12.77 6.90
CA GLU A 242 -24.70 -13.05 5.68
C GLU A 242 -23.86 -13.36 4.44
N SER A 243 -22.55 -13.12 4.50
CA SER A 243 -21.73 -13.04 3.29
C SER A 243 -20.82 -14.23 3.01
N LEU A 244 -20.55 -15.05 4.00
CA LEU A 244 -19.46 -16.03 3.96
C LEU A 244 -19.69 -17.23 3.03
N ILE A 245 -20.95 -17.60 2.74
CA ILE A 245 -21.21 -18.92 2.17
C ILE A 245 -21.61 -18.91 0.69
N LEU A 246 -22.17 -17.85 0.14
CA LEU A 246 -22.86 -17.90 -1.15
C LEU A 246 -22.31 -17.04 -2.30
N ARG A 247 -21.37 -16.13 -2.10
CA ARG A 247 -20.97 -15.16 -3.15
C ARG A 247 -19.45 -15.04 -3.43
N GLY A 248 -18.58 -15.69 -2.69
CA GLY A 248 -17.12 -15.52 -2.80
C GLY A 248 -16.53 -15.93 -4.16
N VAL A 249 -16.87 -17.09 -4.65
CA VAL A 249 -16.30 -17.66 -5.90
C VAL A 249 -16.79 -16.95 -7.16
N PRO A 250 -18.08 -16.62 -7.33
CA PRO A 250 -18.55 -15.89 -8.52
C PRO A 250 -18.00 -14.46 -8.62
N VAL A 251 -17.85 -13.76 -7.49
CA VAL A 251 -17.28 -12.40 -7.46
C VAL A 251 -15.79 -12.41 -7.78
N PHE A 252 -15.07 -13.41 -7.30
CA PHE A 252 -13.66 -13.64 -7.67
C PHE A 252 -13.51 -13.88 -9.18
N LEU A 253 -14.35 -14.72 -9.77
CA LEU A 253 -14.31 -15.01 -11.21
C LEU A 253 -14.73 -13.82 -12.07
N SER A 254 -15.70 -13.01 -11.64
CA SER A 254 -16.12 -11.80 -12.36
C SER A 254 -15.05 -10.70 -12.30
N ASN A 255 -14.29 -10.62 -11.22
CA ASN A 255 -13.19 -9.67 -11.04
C ASN A 255 -11.90 -10.09 -11.77
N LEU A 256 -11.79 -11.36 -12.22
CA LEU A 256 -10.77 -11.79 -13.19
C LEU A 256 -10.85 -11.01 -14.53
N GLY A 257 -12.03 -10.47 -14.87
CA GLY A 257 -12.22 -9.61 -16.03
C GLY A 257 -11.65 -8.20 -15.91
N VAL A 258 -11.30 -7.73 -14.70
CA VAL A 258 -10.59 -6.46 -14.46
C VAL A 258 -9.07 -6.68 -14.49
N GLY A 259 -8.63 -7.33 -15.55
CA GLY A 259 -7.41 -8.09 -15.76
C GLY A 259 -6.07 -7.34 -15.77
N PHE A 260 -5.99 -6.02 -15.61
CA PHE A 260 -4.70 -5.32 -15.73
C PHE A 260 -3.76 -5.52 -14.53
N TYR A 261 -4.28 -5.82 -13.35
CA TYR A 261 -3.46 -5.99 -12.13
C TYR A 261 -3.23 -7.46 -11.74
N LEU A 262 -4.09 -8.37 -12.18
CA LEU A 262 -3.95 -9.82 -11.92
C LEU A 262 -3.00 -10.51 -12.89
N LEU A 263 -2.88 -10.04 -14.11
CA LEU A 263 -1.99 -10.62 -15.12
C LEU A 263 -0.53 -10.66 -14.65
N PRO A 264 0.07 -9.58 -14.08
CA PRO A 264 1.41 -9.66 -13.49
C PRO A 264 1.50 -10.63 -12.33
N LEU A 265 0.47 -10.76 -11.49
CA LEU A 265 0.45 -11.70 -10.37
C LEU A 265 0.34 -13.14 -10.86
N ILE A 266 -0.53 -13.41 -11.84
CA ILE A 266 -0.67 -14.73 -12.47
C ILE A 266 0.62 -15.11 -13.21
N LEU A 267 1.20 -14.20 -13.96
CA LEU A 267 2.49 -14.42 -14.63
C LEU A 267 3.61 -14.68 -13.62
N LEU A 268 3.59 -13.99 -12.49
CA LEU A 268 4.52 -14.18 -11.39
C LEU A 268 4.32 -15.57 -10.73
N LEU A 269 3.09 -16.01 -10.51
CA LEU A 269 2.75 -17.34 -9.99
C LEU A 269 3.11 -18.43 -10.99
N LEU A 270 2.81 -18.25 -12.26
CA LEU A 270 3.21 -19.17 -13.34
C LEU A 270 4.74 -19.25 -13.46
N PHE A 271 5.43 -18.11 -13.35
CA PHE A 271 6.88 -18.06 -13.38
C PHE A 271 7.51 -18.75 -12.17
N THR A 272 6.97 -18.57 -10.95
CA THR A 272 7.41 -19.32 -9.76
C THR A 272 7.12 -20.79 -9.86
N PHE A 273 6.00 -21.18 -10.44
CA PHE A 273 5.64 -22.59 -10.72
C PHE A 273 6.54 -23.20 -11.77
N ILE A 274 6.85 -22.48 -12.85
CA ILE A 274 7.82 -22.92 -13.87
C ILE A 274 9.22 -23.08 -13.26
N ILE A 275 9.66 -22.13 -12.44
CA ILE A 275 10.92 -22.25 -11.70
C ILE A 275 10.89 -23.47 -10.80
N PHE A 276 9.81 -23.73 -10.08
CA PHE A 276 9.64 -24.92 -9.24
C PHE A 276 9.75 -26.22 -10.07
N ILE A 277 9.09 -26.31 -11.23
CA ILE A 277 9.17 -27.47 -12.14
C ILE A 277 10.59 -27.66 -12.68
N LEU A 278 11.23 -26.57 -13.12
CA LEU A 278 12.60 -26.61 -13.63
C LEU A 278 13.57 -27.10 -12.54
N PHE A 279 13.39 -26.65 -11.28
CA PHE A 279 14.18 -27.15 -10.16
C PHE A 279 13.92 -28.61 -9.81
N ARG A 280 12.69 -29.11 -9.93
CA ARG A 280 12.34 -30.51 -9.72
C ARG A 280 12.96 -31.42 -10.80
N LYS A 281 12.98 -30.96 -12.06
CA LYS A 281 13.48 -31.73 -13.21
C LYS A 281 15.01 -31.85 -13.22
N TYR A 282 15.71 -30.83 -12.71
CA TYR A 282 17.18 -30.82 -12.68
C TYR A 282 17.74 -31.28 -11.32
N SER A 283 17.31 -32.42 -10.78
CA SER A 283 17.87 -33.15 -9.62
C SER A 283 19.03 -32.45 -8.91
N PHE A 284 18.80 -31.23 -8.38
CA PHE A 284 19.83 -30.58 -7.57
C PHE A 284 19.92 -31.31 -6.24
N LYS A 285 21.01 -32.02 -5.98
CA LYS A 285 21.42 -32.42 -4.63
C LYS A 285 21.58 -31.12 -3.82
N MET A 286 20.48 -30.65 -3.22
CA MET A 286 20.48 -29.42 -2.45
C MET A 286 21.27 -29.60 -1.16
N PRO A 287 22.31 -28.77 -0.88
CA PRO A 287 22.94 -28.77 0.42
C PRO A 287 21.87 -28.48 1.50
N LYS A 288 21.99 -29.12 2.66
CA LYS A 288 21.02 -29.07 3.79
C LYS A 288 20.51 -27.66 4.15
N ASN A 289 21.33 -26.63 3.93
CA ASN A 289 21.01 -25.22 4.19
C ASN A 289 20.07 -24.55 3.16
N LYS A 290 19.90 -25.12 1.96
CA LYS A 290 19.07 -24.50 0.90
C LYS A 290 17.60 -24.87 0.99
N THR A 291 17.25 -25.98 1.64
CA THR A 291 15.83 -26.38 1.86
C THR A 291 15.09 -25.31 2.68
N PHE A 292 15.75 -24.71 3.66
CA PHE A 292 15.19 -23.62 4.46
C PHE A 292 14.78 -22.42 3.60
N ILE A 293 15.59 -22.02 2.64
CA ILE A 293 15.35 -20.90 1.72
C ILE A 293 14.12 -21.18 0.85
N TRP A 294 14.02 -22.38 0.30
CA TRP A 294 12.89 -22.76 -0.57
C TRP A 294 11.60 -22.88 0.19
N VAL A 295 11.62 -23.45 1.38
CA VAL A 295 10.45 -23.48 2.26
C VAL A 295 10.02 -22.06 2.58
N THR A 296 10.94 -21.13 2.83
CA THR A 296 10.65 -19.70 3.05
C THR A 296 9.91 -19.08 1.86
N PHE A 297 10.38 -19.30 0.62
CA PHE A 297 9.74 -18.72 -0.57
C PHE A 297 8.40 -19.36 -0.92
N ILE A 298 8.31 -20.69 -0.86
CA ILE A 298 7.07 -21.41 -1.16
C ILE A 298 5.98 -21.03 -0.16
N SER A 299 6.32 -20.90 1.10
CA SER A 299 5.34 -20.54 2.11
C SER A 299 4.94 -19.07 2.02
N LEU A 300 5.84 -18.14 1.67
CA LEU A 300 5.47 -16.74 1.38
C LEU A 300 4.50 -16.67 0.18
N ALA A 301 4.74 -17.43 -0.87
CA ALA A 301 3.82 -17.53 -2.01
C ALA A 301 2.47 -18.13 -1.60
N LEU A 302 2.46 -19.21 -0.82
CA LEU A 302 1.22 -19.85 -0.33
C LEU A 302 0.42 -18.95 0.61
N ILE A 303 1.09 -18.16 1.44
CA ILE A 303 0.42 -17.18 2.31
C ILE A 303 -0.19 -16.05 1.49
N SER A 304 0.47 -15.59 0.43
CA SER A 304 -0.11 -14.61 -0.49
C SER A 304 -1.40 -15.11 -1.10
N ILE A 305 -1.40 -16.37 -1.55
CA ILE A 305 -2.56 -17.03 -2.14
C ILE A 305 -3.65 -17.23 -1.08
N ALA A 306 -3.29 -17.73 0.09
CA ALA A 306 -4.23 -17.92 1.20
C ALA A 306 -4.80 -16.58 1.69
N HIS A 307 -3.99 -15.51 1.73
CA HIS A 307 -4.42 -14.17 2.05
C HIS A 307 -5.42 -13.65 1.01
N LEU A 308 -5.11 -13.75 -0.28
CA LEU A 308 -6.01 -13.35 -1.36
C LEU A 308 -7.35 -14.10 -1.27
N PHE A 309 -7.33 -15.39 -1.01
CA PHE A 309 -8.56 -16.20 -0.88
C PHE A 309 -9.33 -15.93 0.41
N LEU A 310 -8.66 -15.96 1.57
CA LEU A 310 -9.33 -15.85 2.88
C LEU A 310 -9.87 -14.44 3.12
N ILE A 311 -9.11 -13.40 2.81
CA ILE A 311 -9.52 -12.04 3.13
C ILE A 311 -10.54 -11.51 2.16
N ASP A 312 -10.40 -11.80 0.86
CA ASP A 312 -11.41 -11.43 -0.12
C ASP A 312 -12.75 -12.10 0.17
N THR A 313 -12.71 -13.37 0.58
CA THR A 313 -13.90 -14.14 0.99
C THR A 313 -14.52 -13.62 2.30
N ILE A 314 -13.69 -13.24 3.28
CA ILE A 314 -14.14 -12.80 4.60
C ILE A 314 -14.57 -11.33 4.61
N THR A 315 -13.85 -10.46 3.93
CA THR A 315 -14.04 -9.00 4.05
C THR A 315 -14.85 -8.40 2.91
N ARG A 316 -15.17 -9.17 1.84
CA ARG A 316 -15.72 -8.65 0.57
C ARG A 316 -14.97 -7.42 0.05
N SER A 317 -13.82 -7.13 0.60
CA SER A 317 -12.93 -6.11 0.10
C SER A 317 -12.13 -6.73 -1.01
N PHE A 318 -12.18 -6.11 -2.19
CA PHE A 318 -11.35 -6.50 -3.32
C PHE A 318 -9.93 -6.80 -2.83
N ALA A 319 -9.41 -7.98 -3.19
CA ALA A 319 -8.02 -8.34 -2.95
C ALA A 319 -7.12 -7.43 -3.79
N LEU A 320 -7.00 -6.20 -3.35
CA LEU A 320 -6.21 -5.20 -4.02
C LEU A 320 -4.74 -5.58 -3.87
N VAL A 321 -3.97 -5.38 -4.92
CA VAL A 321 -2.52 -5.60 -4.97
C VAL A 321 -1.81 -4.98 -3.76
N ARG A 322 -2.35 -3.87 -3.23
CA ARG A 322 -1.85 -3.18 -2.03
C ARG A 322 -1.78 -4.06 -0.78
N HIS A 323 -2.70 -5.02 -0.61
CA HIS A 323 -2.68 -5.92 0.56
C HIS A 323 -1.63 -7.03 0.46
N SER A 324 -1.17 -7.35 -0.75
CA SER A 324 -0.10 -8.34 -1.01
C SER A 324 1.26 -7.70 -1.31
N PHE A 325 1.33 -6.38 -1.33
CA PHE A 325 2.50 -5.59 -1.69
C PHE A 325 3.77 -5.99 -0.94
N PHE A 326 3.67 -6.27 0.36
CA PHE A 326 4.79 -6.63 1.23
C PHE A 326 5.51 -7.94 0.87
N ILE A 327 4.91 -8.77 0.00
CA ILE A 327 5.46 -10.07 -0.42
C ILE A 327 6.27 -9.92 -1.71
N ILE A 328 5.92 -8.98 -2.54
CA ILE A 328 6.50 -8.77 -3.88
C ILE A 328 8.04 -8.65 -3.85
N PRO A 329 8.68 -7.98 -2.87
CA PRO A 329 10.14 -7.91 -2.79
C PRO A 329 10.84 -9.28 -2.77
N PHE A 330 10.22 -10.29 -2.18
CA PHE A 330 10.80 -11.63 -2.13
C PHE A 330 10.84 -12.30 -3.50
N PHE A 331 9.87 -11.97 -4.39
CA PHE A 331 9.89 -12.45 -5.78
C PHE A 331 11.05 -11.85 -6.57
N TYR A 332 11.43 -10.60 -6.33
CA TYR A 332 12.60 -10.02 -6.99
C TYR A 332 13.88 -10.76 -6.63
N ILE A 333 13.99 -11.29 -5.41
CA ILE A 333 15.13 -12.13 -5.00
C ILE A 333 15.11 -13.48 -5.73
N VAL A 334 13.92 -14.07 -5.93
CA VAL A 334 13.77 -15.32 -6.70
C VAL A 334 14.15 -15.10 -8.17
N ILE A 335 13.67 -14.02 -8.79
CA ILE A 335 14.01 -13.62 -10.16
C ILE A 335 15.52 -13.41 -10.29
N ALA A 336 16.12 -12.63 -9.39
CA ALA A 336 17.55 -12.38 -9.38
C ALA A 336 18.37 -13.67 -9.22
N LYS A 337 17.89 -14.59 -8.38
CA LYS A 337 18.51 -15.91 -8.21
C LYS A 337 18.38 -16.73 -9.48
N ALA A 338 17.21 -16.79 -10.12
CA ALA A 338 17.00 -17.50 -11.38
C ALA A 338 17.95 -16.98 -12.47
N ILE A 339 18.04 -15.65 -12.63
CA ILE A 339 18.98 -15.03 -13.56
C ILE A 339 20.43 -15.44 -13.25
N SER A 340 20.79 -15.49 -11.98
CA SER A 340 22.16 -15.85 -11.56
C SER A 340 22.54 -17.29 -11.87
N LEU A 341 21.59 -18.18 -12.12
CA LEU A 341 21.79 -19.59 -12.45
C LEU A 341 22.07 -19.84 -13.94
N LEU A 342 21.78 -18.88 -14.80
CA LEU A 342 22.07 -18.99 -16.22
C LEU A 342 23.58 -19.11 -16.46
N LYS A 343 24.01 -19.97 -17.36
CA LYS A 343 25.43 -20.23 -17.63
C LYS A 343 26.13 -19.04 -18.28
N SER A 344 25.47 -18.37 -19.21
CA SER A 344 26.03 -17.25 -19.96
C SER A 344 25.90 -15.91 -19.21
N LYS A 345 27.00 -15.26 -18.93
CA LYS A 345 27.03 -13.91 -18.36
C LYS A 345 26.34 -12.91 -19.27
N ARG A 346 26.49 -13.05 -20.60
CA ARG A 346 25.85 -12.18 -21.60
C ARG A 346 24.34 -12.29 -21.47
N THR A 347 23.79 -13.49 -21.43
CA THR A 347 22.34 -13.73 -21.24
C THR A 347 21.85 -13.14 -19.93
N GLN A 348 22.59 -13.27 -18.82
CA GLN A 348 22.24 -12.68 -17.53
C GLN A 348 22.14 -11.14 -17.65
N THR A 349 23.12 -10.50 -18.27
CA THR A 349 23.13 -9.04 -18.46
C THR A 349 22.02 -8.59 -19.38
N THR A 350 21.77 -9.30 -20.49
CA THR A 350 20.67 -9.00 -21.42
C THR A 350 19.31 -9.05 -20.72
N ILE A 351 19.04 -10.07 -19.90
CA ILE A 351 17.76 -10.17 -19.17
C ILE A 351 17.60 -9.02 -18.16
N VAL A 352 18.65 -8.71 -17.40
CA VAL A 352 18.60 -7.59 -16.45
C VAL A 352 18.35 -6.28 -17.20
N PHE A 353 19.00 -6.06 -18.34
CA PHE A 353 18.83 -4.88 -19.17
C PHE A 353 17.40 -4.76 -19.72
N LEU A 354 16.82 -5.87 -20.21
CA LEU A 354 15.43 -5.90 -20.69
C LEU A 354 14.44 -5.60 -19.57
N ILE A 355 14.66 -6.13 -18.35
CA ILE A 355 13.82 -5.80 -17.18
C ILE A 355 13.93 -4.30 -16.86
N LEU A 356 15.13 -3.71 -16.93
CA LEU A 356 15.31 -2.29 -16.69
C LEU A 356 14.59 -1.43 -17.73
N ILE A 357 14.73 -1.76 -19.02
CA ILE A 357 14.03 -1.05 -20.11
C ILE A 357 12.52 -1.10 -19.86
N PHE A 358 11.99 -2.28 -19.57
CA PHE A 358 10.56 -2.45 -19.29
C PHE A 358 10.11 -1.61 -18.08
N ASN A 359 10.86 -1.66 -16.98
CA ASN A 359 10.56 -0.87 -15.79
C ASN A 359 10.63 0.64 -16.06
N LEU A 360 11.65 1.11 -16.81
CA LEU A 360 11.75 2.53 -17.18
C LEU A 360 10.60 2.96 -18.10
N PHE A 361 10.21 2.10 -19.05
CA PHE A 361 9.05 2.35 -19.91
C PHE A 361 7.76 2.49 -19.09
N THR A 362 7.49 1.57 -18.15
CA THR A 362 6.30 1.66 -17.29
C THR A 362 6.33 2.89 -16.37
N LEU A 363 7.51 3.30 -15.90
CA LEU A 363 7.68 4.52 -15.11
C LEU A 363 7.44 5.79 -15.94
N THR A 364 7.85 5.79 -17.21
CA THR A 364 7.55 6.92 -18.12
C THR A 364 6.03 7.10 -18.23
N ILE A 365 5.28 6.03 -18.42
CA ILE A 365 3.81 6.08 -18.43
C ILE A 365 3.29 6.60 -17.10
N TYR A 366 3.76 6.05 -15.98
CA TYR A 366 3.30 6.43 -14.64
C TYR A 366 3.47 7.92 -14.34
N TYR A 367 4.62 8.49 -14.68
CA TYR A 367 4.91 9.91 -14.40
C TYR A 367 4.29 10.90 -15.42
N HIS A 368 3.82 10.44 -16.58
CA HIS A 368 3.14 11.29 -17.55
C HIS A 368 1.62 11.23 -17.44
N GLU A 369 1.07 10.16 -16.87
CA GLU A 369 -0.36 10.03 -16.68
C GLU A 369 -0.76 10.58 -15.31
N THR A 370 -1.78 11.44 -15.29
CA THR A 370 -2.44 11.81 -14.03
C THR A 370 -3.13 10.58 -13.46
N THR A 371 -2.68 10.10 -12.30
CA THR A 371 -3.23 8.89 -11.68
C THR A 371 -4.38 9.19 -10.74
N LYS A 372 -4.44 10.40 -10.17
CA LYS A 372 -5.42 10.87 -9.17
C LYS A 372 -6.28 11.99 -9.72
N ALA A 373 -7.47 12.19 -9.13
CA ALA A 373 -8.32 13.34 -9.48
C ALA A 373 -7.62 14.65 -9.11
N PRO A 374 -7.49 15.63 -10.03
CA PRO A 374 -6.73 16.86 -9.80
C PRO A 374 -7.57 17.92 -9.04
N TRP A 375 -7.76 17.71 -7.76
CA TRP A 375 -8.55 18.58 -6.88
C TRP A 375 -7.98 20.00 -6.76
N ASP A 376 -6.66 20.14 -6.82
CA ASP A 376 -5.96 21.43 -6.88
C ASP A 376 -6.43 22.26 -8.08
N LYS A 377 -6.43 21.67 -9.27
CA LYS A 377 -6.90 22.33 -10.51
C LYS A 377 -8.39 22.66 -10.46
N ALA A 378 -9.19 21.72 -9.96
CA ALA A 378 -10.63 21.90 -9.82
C ALA A 378 -10.95 23.11 -8.91
N VAL A 379 -10.28 23.22 -7.78
CA VAL A 379 -10.46 24.35 -6.85
C VAL A 379 -10.01 25.67 -7.46
N ILE A 380 -8.88 25.69 -8.19
CA ILE A 380 -8.40 26.88 -8.89
C ILE A 380 -9.48 27.35 -9.89
N LYS A 381 -10.04 26.43 -10.69
CA LYS A 381 -11.10 26.75 -11.66
C LYS A 381 -12.34 27.33 -11.03
N ILE A 382 -12.79 26.76 -9.93
CA ILE A 382 -13.93 27.27 -9.18
C ILE A 382 -13.63 28.69 -8.65
N LYS A 383 -12.43 28.94 -8.12
CA LYS A 383 -12.01 30.28 -7.64
C LYS A 383 -11.93 31.32 -8.76
N GLU A 384 -11.47 30.94 -9.96
CA GLU A 384 -11.35 31.83 -11.12
C GLU A 384 -12.72 32.30 -11.65
N HIS A 385 -13.75 31.46 -11.58
CA HIS A 385 -15.07 31.72 -12.18
C HIS A 385 -16.14 32.08 -11.14
N SER A 386 -15.80 32.14 -9.85
CA SER A 386 -16.78 32.34 -8.79
C SER A 386 -16.67 33.70 -8.12
N SER A 387 -17.79 34.16 -7.59
CA SER A 387 -17.84 35.22 -6.55
C SER A 387 -17.12 34.76 -5.27
N SER A 388 -16.92 35.69 -4.33
CA SER A 388 -16.16 35.44 -3.08
C SER A 388 -16.68 34.29 -2.20
N LYS A 389 -17.93 33.84 -2.39
CA LYS A 389 -18.57 32.74 -1.64
C LYS A 389 -19.47 31.91 -2.55
N PRO A 390 -18.91 31.04 -3.40
CA PRO A 390 -19.73 30.21 -4.27
C PRO A 390 -20.53 29.17 -3.47
N LEU A 391 -21.73 28.86 -3.93
CA LEU A 391 -22.46 27.68 -3.49
C LEU A 391 -21.93 26.48 -4.25
N ILE A 392 -21.56 25.40 -3.55
CA ILE A 392 -21.01 24.20 -4.15
C ILE A 392 -21.85 22.99 -3.75
N LEU A 393 -22.32 22.29 -4.77
CA LEU A 393 -23.03 21.03 -4.64
C LEU A 393 -22.04 19.87 -4.84
N PHE A 394 -22.06 18.90 -3.93
CA PHE A 394 -21.29 17.68 -4.07
C PHE A 394 -22.23 16.50 -4.28
N ASP A 395 -22.11 15.80 -5.39
CA ASP A 395 -22.88 14.58 -5.66
C ASP A 395 -22.50 13.44 -4.71
N ARG A 396 -21.30 13.51 -4.14
CA ARG A 396 -20.78 12.56 -3.14
C ARG A 396 -20.23 13.30 -1.93
N SER A 397 -20.67 12.87 -0.76
CA SER A 397 -20.19 13.38 0.53
C SER A 397 -18.93 12.65 1.02
N GLY A 398 -18.36 13.09 2.12
CA GLY A 398 -17.24 12.45 2.79
C GLY A 398 -15.88 12.96 2.32
N SER A 399 -15.02 12.09 1.80
CA SER A 399 -13.65 12.43 1.44
C SER A 399 -13.53 13.49 0.33
N ASN A 400 -14.51 13.58 -0.59
CA ASN A 400 -14.50 14.59 -1.65
C ASN A 400 -14.61 16.02 -1.10
N ILE A 401 -15.47 16.22 -0.09
CA ILE A 401 -15.59 17.51 0.58
C ILE A 401 -14.29 17.86 1.32
N LEU A 402 -13.68 16.88 2.00
CA LEU A 402 -12.42 17.10 2.70
C LEU A 402 -11.26 17.41 1.75
N LEU A 403 -11.24 16.75 0.56
CA LEU A 403 -10.28 17.06 -0.51
C LEU A 403 -10.48 18.48 -1.02
N PHE A 404 -11.71 18.87 -1.27
CA PHE A 404 -12.04 20.22 -1.69
C PHE A 404 -11.62 21.25 -0.63
N ASP A 405 -11.99 21.04 0.63
CA ASP A 405 -11.63 21.91 1.76
C ASP A 405 -10.12 22.10 1.89
N TYR A 406 -9.36 21.02 1.78
CA TYR A 406 -7.90 21.06 1.85
C TYR A 406 -7.30 21.96 0.76
N TYR A 407 -7.77 21.85 -0.49
CA TYR A 407 -7.27 22.67 -1.60
C TYR A 407 -7.87 24.07 -1.63
N TRP A 408 -9.03 24.28 -0.99
CA TRP A 408 -9.65 25.59 -0.91
C TRP A 408 -8.88 26.55 0.00
N ASN A 409 -8.52 26.12 1.22
CA ASN A 409 -7.87 26.96 2.24
C ASN A 409 -6.70 26.30 2.96
N HIS A 410 -6.27 25.12 2.57
CA HIS A 410 -5.38 24.23 3.32
C HIS A 410 -5.87 23.88 4.74
N GLU A 411 -7.16 24.05 5.00
CA GLU A 411 -7.84 23.73 6.25
C GLU A 411 -8.97 22.75 5.99
N LEU A 412 -9.14 21.77 6.87
CA LEU A 412 -10.32 20.92 6.82
C LEU A 412 -11.51 21.66 7.45
N TYR A 413 -12.69 21.49 6.88
CA TYR A 413 -13.95 22.11 7.32
C TYR A 413 -14.02 23.62 7.08
N SER A 414 -13.65 24.04 5.88
CA SER A 414 -13.74 25.42 5.42
C SER A 414 -15.17 26.00 5.52
N LYS A 415 -15.26 27.30 5.78
CA LYS A 415 -16.53 28.04 5.86
C LYS A 415 -16.93 28.55 4.48
N TYR A 416 -17.48 27.71 3.64
CA TYR A 416 -18.19 28.11 2.41
C TYR A 416 -19.58 27.45 2.36
N ASP A 417 -20.48 28.01 1.56
CA ASP A 417 -21.81 27.44 1.39
C ASP A 417 -21.71 26.13 0.60
N GLN A 418 -22.03 25.00 1.23
CA GLN A 418 -22.01 23.67 0.61
C GLN A 418 -23.31 22.92 0.83
N ILE A 419 -23.73 22.17 -0.18
CA ILE A 419 -24.87 21.26 -0.10
C ILE A 419 -24.40 19.85 -0.49
N LYS A 420 -24.69 18.88 0.39
CA LYS A 420 -24.42 17.46 0.16
C LYS A 420 -25.65 16.85 -0.48
N LEU A 421 -25.59 16.49 -1.76
CA LEU A 421 -26.70 15.93 -2.50
C LEU A 421 -26.98 14.46 -2.16
N THR A 422 -25.95 13.73 -1.72
CA THR A 422 -26.08 12.33 -1.31
C THR A 422 -25.42 12.08 0.02
N TRP A 423 -26.08 11.32 0.89
CA TRP A 423 -25.52 10.80 2.12
C TRP A 423 -25.36 9.29 1.98
N GLU A 424 -24.12 8.79 2.03
CA GLU A 424 -23.89 7.36 2.15
C GLU A 424 -24.11 6.95 3.62
N ASN A 425 -25.29 6.53 3.96
CA ASN A 425 -25.43 5.52 5.00
C ASN A 425 -25.09 4.18 4.36
N LYS A 426 -24.32 3.31 5.02
CA LYS A 426 -23.72 2.07 4.48
C LYS A 426 -24.64 1.13 3.69
N ARG A 427 -25.94 1.41 3.57
CA ARG A 427 -26.96 0.59 2.88
C ARG A 427 -27.94 1.34 1.99
N GLU A 428 -28.08 2.68 2.09
CA GLU A 428 -29.03 3.46 1.30
C GLU A 428 -28.43 4.81 0.90
N LEU A 429 -28.49 5.14 -0.38
CA LEU A 429 -28.20 6.46 -0.92
C LEU A 429 -29.39 7.36 -0.56
N MET A 430 -29.28 8.18 0.48
CA MET A 430 -30.24 9.24 0.74
C MET A 430 -29.98 10.37 -0.27
N LYS A 431 -30.88 10.51 -1.22
CA LYS A 431 -30.96 11.69 -2.10
C LYS A 431 -31.61 12.82 -1.32
N ILE A 432 -31.10 14.05 -1.49
CA ILE A 432 -31.83 15.23 -1.05
C ILE A 432 -33.14 15.28 -1.85
N ASP A 433 -34.25 15.65 -1.21
CA ASP A 433 -35.51 15.83 -1.89
C ASP A 433 -35.35 16.95 -2.94
N GLU A 434 -35.86 16.69 -4.16
CA GLU A 434 -35.74 17.62 -5.29
C GLU A 434 -36.39 18.98 -4.96
N SER A 435 -37.52 18.98 -4.25
CA SER A 435 -38.18 20.21 -3.84
C SER A 435 -37.34 21.05 -2.89
N GLN A 436 -36.66 20.41 -1.95
CA GLN A 436 -35.70 21.06 -1.03
C GLN A 436 -34.49 21.60 -1.78
N LEU A 437 -33.95 20.83 -2.73
CA LEU A 437 -32.81 21.25 -3.55
C LEU A 437 -33.19 22.52 -4.34
N PHE A 438 -34.31 22.50 -5.06
CA PHE A 438 -34.73 23.64 -5.85
C PHE A 438 -35.05 24.88 -4.99
N ASN A 439 -35.67 24.70 -3.82
CA ASN A 439 -35.90 25.80 -2.88
C ASN A 439 -34.59 26.46 -2.42
N LEU A 440 -33.52 25.68 -2.19
CA LEU A 440 -32.21 26.21 -1.85
C LEU A 440 -31.54 26.90 -3.04
N LEU A 441 -31.62 26.32 -4.23
CA LEU A 441 -31.01 26.86 -5.45
C LEU A 441 -31.71 28.13 -5.95
N ASN A 442 -33.04 28.26 -5.82
CA ASN A 442 -33.77 29.44 -6.20
C ASN A 442 -33.38 30.71 -5.44
N GLN A 443 -32.72 30.56 -4.28
CA GLN A 443 -32.18 31.69 -3.50
C GLN A 443 -30.78 32.13 -3.98
N LYS A 444 -30.16 31.39 -4.89
CA LYS A 444 -28.80 31.63 -5.39
C LYS A 444 -28.81 31.88 -6.88
N LYS A 445 -28.11 32.90 -7.32
CA LYS A 445 -27.99 33.25 -8.75
C LYS A 445 -27.11 32.28 -9.51
N GLU A 446 -26.12 31.70 -8.82
CA GLU A 446 -25.08 30.84 -9.42
C GLU A 446 -24.62 29.77 -8.42
N PHE A 447 -24.22 28.61 -8.93
CA PHE A 447 -23.69 27.52 -8.12
C PHE A 447 -22.84 26.57 -8.96
N TRP A 448 -22.00 25.79 -8.27
CA TRP A 448 -21.19 24.71 -8.85
C TRP A 448 -21.75 23.35 -8.48
N LEU A 449 -21.70 22.40 -9.43
CA LEU A 449 -21.85 20.98 -9.17
C LEU A 449 -20.49 20.31 -9.38
N VAL A 450 -20.00 19.67 -8.32
CA VAL A 450 -18.78 18.85 -8.32
C VAL A 450 -19.20 17.40 -8.30
N SER A 451 -18.96 16.70 -9.40
CA SER A 451 -19.43 15.33 -9.63
C SER A 451 -18.26 14.34 -9.77
N SER A 452 -18.44 13.18 -9.17
CA SER A 452 -17.49 12.07 -9.29
C SER A 452 -17.88 11.13 -10.43
N ARG A 453 -17.07 11.08 -11.50
CA ARG A 453 -17.34 10.37 -12.76
C ARG A 453 -17.73 8.90 -12.65
N ASN A 454 -17.32 8.23 -11.58
CA ASN A 454 -17.54 6.79 -11.41
C ASN A 454 -18.90 6.42 -10.81
N ILE A 455 -19.83 7.38 -10.69
CA ILE A 455 -21.09 7.17 -10.00
C ILE A 455 -22.26 7.69 -10.83
N LYS A 456 -23.24 6.82 -11.10
CA LYS A 456 -24.51 7.14 -11.78
C LYS A 456 -25.29 8.32 -11.17
N THR A 457 -24.94 8.75 -9.96
CA THR A 457 -25.56 9.90 -9.28
C THR A 457 -25.17 11.23 -9.90
N GLY A 458 -23.96 11.39 -10.43
CA GLY A 458 -23.54 12.61 -11.12
C GLY A 458 -24.39 12.89 -12.34
N ASP A 459 -24.59 11.90 -13.20
CA ASP A 459 -25.45 11.99 -14.39
C ASP A 459 -26.90 12.35 -14.04
N TYR A 460 -27.39 11.83 -12.91
CA TYR A 460 -28.72 12.16 -12.42
C TYR A 460 -28.87 13.66 -12.12
N TYR A 461 -27.94 14.25 -11.35
CA TYR A 461 -28.03 15.67 -11.00
C TYR A 461 -27.78 16.59 -12.19
N VAL A 462 -26.88 16.25 -13.10
CA VAL A 462 -26.68 16.98 -14.35
C VAL A 462 -27.95 16.99 -15.18
N ASN A 463 -28.63 15.83 -15.32
CA ASN A 463 -29.88 15.74 -16.04
C ASN A 463 -31.05 16.50 -15.34
N LEU A 464 -31.07 16.48 -14.00
CA LEU A 464 -32.08 17.19 -13.21
C LEU A 464 -31.95 18.71 -13.33
N LEU A 465 -30.73 19.22 -13.45
CA LEU A 465 -30.45 20.66 -13.46
C LEU A 465 -30.53 21.29 -14.86
N LYS A 466 -30.27 20.54 -15.94
CA LYS A 466 -30.12 21.04 -17.30
C LYS A 466 -31.38 21.76 -17.82
N ASP A 467 -32.60 21.37 -17.37
CA ASP A 467 -33.87 21.94 -17.84
C ASP A 467 -34.29 23.16 -17.02
N LYS A 468 -33.60 23.46 -15.90
CA LYS A 468 -33.96 24.53 -14.96
C LYS A 468 -32.89 25.59 -14.78
N TYR A 469 -31.65 25.29 -15.19
CA TYR A 469 -30.51 26.18 -15.04
C TYR A 469 -29.66 26.19 -16.31
N ASN A 470 -29.07 27.35 -16.62
CA ASN A 470 -28.14 27.49 -17.74
C ASN A 470 -26.74 26.99 -17.32
N LEU A 471 -26.22 26.04 -18.05
CA LEU A 471 -24.83 25.61 -17.90
C LEU A 471 -23.90 26.66 -18.55
N ILE A 472 -23.13 27.38 -17.74
CA ILE A 472 -22.20 28.41 -18.18
C ILE A 472 -20.84 27.80 -18.54
N TYR A 473 -20.38 26.86 -17.72
CA TYR A 473 -19.06 26.26 -17.86
C TYR A 473 -19.08 24.81 -17.42
N SER A 474 -18.33 23.97 -18.11
CA SER A 474 -18.06 22.59 -17.66
C SER A 474 -16.65 22.18 -18.03
N GLU A 475 -16.02 21.43 -17.14
CA GLU A 475 -14.70 20.85 -17.36
C GLU A 475 -14.63 19.47 -16.75
N SER A 476 -14.01 18.54 -17.49
CA SER A 476 -13.91 17.15 -17.12
C SER A 476 -12.46 16.80 -16.86
N TYR A 477 -12.20 16.27 -15.67
CA TYR A 477 -10.91 15.73 -15.26
C TYR A 477 -11.00 14.21 -15.05
N LYS A 478 -9.89 13.58 -14.73
CA LYS A 478 -9.88 12.18 -14.30
C LYS A 478 -10.71 12.04 -13.01
N GLU A 479 -11.76 11.22 -13.04
CA GLU A 479 -12.65 10.91 -11.90
C GLU A 479 -13.39 12.12 -11.30
N LEU A 480 -13.36 13.29 -11.94
CA LEU A 480 -13.96 14.51 -11.42
C LEU A 480 -14.47 15.37 -12.56
N ASP A 481 -15.75 15.78 -12.49
CA ASP A 481 -16.37 16.72 -13.41
C ASP A 481 -16.88 17.95 -12.66
N LEU A 482 -16.69 19.12 -13.25
CA LEU A 482 -17.15 20.41 -12.76
C LEU A 482 -18.21 20.95 -13.69
N TYR A 483 -19.29 21.47 -13.12
CA TYR A 483 -20.37 22.15 -13.84
C TYR A 483 -20.72 23.44 -13.12
N TYR A 484 -20.72 24.57 -13.83
CA TYR A 484 -21.11 25.87 -13.32
C TYR A 484 -22.43 26.32 -13.94
N TYR A 485 -23.38 26.58 -13.10
CA TYR A 485 -24.74 26.94 -13.49
C TYR A 485 -25.10 28.32 -13.00
N ASN A 486 -26.00 29.04 -13.79
CA ASN A 486 -26.74 30.15 -13.29
C ASN A 486 -28.27 29.92 -13.42
N SER A 487 -29.07 30.69 -12.66
CA SER A 487 -30.53 30.62 -12.75
C SER A 487 -30.96 31.11 -14.12
N ILE A 488 -31.93 30.40 -14.74
CA ILE A 488 -32.71 30.94 -15.83
C ILE A 488 -33.66 31.94 -15.17
N ILE A 489 -33.42 33.26 -15.38
CA ILE A 489 -34.24 34.33 -14.80
C ILE A 489 -35.64 34.24 -15.37
#